data_8f10ce242e70d7b92768f71b2664ded5
#
_entry.id   8f10ce242e70d7b92768f71b2664ded5
#
_cell.length_a   1.000
_cell.length_b   1.000
_cell.length_c   1.000
_cell.angle_alpha   90.00
_cell.angle_beta   90.00
_cell.angle_gamma   90.00
#
_symmetry.space_group_name_H-M   'P 1'
#
loop_
_entity.id
_entity.type
_entity.pdbx_description
1 polymer ?
#
loop_
_entity_poly.entity_id
_entity_poly.type
_entity_poly.pdbx_seq_one_letter_code
_entity_poly.pdbx_strand_id
1 'polypeptide(L)'
;MTLSHGWSLNKIDNINIWFKGYLINNNKEDFFASLKSIISKENLLLKDIEEYIKSTNGHYAIVVQKGNFIFSAVDRIKSIPIYYTNIGDDYIISNSSVDIKKTHKPNIKVNSQSILEVAMSGYTIGRKTIYKNILQLMAGECLFFQENDFSIKNYYNFLPFNKAERDEDLLSTIFSDTMITIMKNVISSCEGRQIVVPLSAGKDSRLIVSALYKLNYKNVKCFSYGVKKSSDMVIGEKISKALGYKWKGIVTTRKKHQEVFYSKIFKQYKDDFETMSSTPFYQDFFAVLQLKNSGWVDDDAVFINGNTGDFLSGGHIANKLIKGDKSDLYSVYLDKHYSEWKKLRNEVNDSIINYNLDLLFKERFKCNMDRIPISSIYESFEWLGRQSKHIVMMQRCYEFFGYDWRMPLWDNRLMDFWEQVPVEYKYKQKLYKYTLIRENWGKVWKGIAINPKDNRPTPIVILRFFFKAVFLFIGRKKWHKFDDKYFKYFLSPTNDYFMLGYFQWTLDS
;
A
#
# COMPACT_ATOMS: atom_id res chain seq x y z
N MET A 1 6.88 -2.09 23.39
CA MET A 1 6.21 -2.91 22.34
C MET A 1 4.92 -3.50 22.88
N THR A 2 3.83 -3.35 22.17
CA THR A 2 2.49 -3.88 22.54
C THR A 2 2.23 -5.19 21.81
N LEU A 3 1.78 -6.23 22.54
CA LEU A 3 1.50 -7.56 21.98
C LEU A 3 0.04 -7.66 21.51
N SER A 4 -0.38 -6.80 20.60
CA SER A 4 -1.72 -6.80 20.01
C SER A 4 -1.67 -7.02 18.50
N HIS A 5 -2.78 -7.42 17.90
CA HIS A 5 -2.93 -7.55 16.46
C HIS A 5 -1.81 -8.39 15.78
N GLY A 6 -1.47 -9.55 16.36
CA GLY A 6 -0.51 -10.50 15.79
C GLY A 6 0.97 -10.22 16.08
N TRP A 7 1.31 -9.24 16.93
CA TRP A 7 2.67 -9.14 17.47
C TRP A 7 2.94 -10.26 18.46
N SER A 8 4.10 -10.92 18.33
CA SER A 8 4.59 -11.95 19.26
C SER A 8 5.91 -11.53 19.87
N LEU A 9 6.17 -12.00 21.09
CA LEU A 9 7.47 -11.92 21.74
C LEU A 9 8.05 -13.31 21.85
N ASN A 10 9.23 -13.51 21.25
CA ASN A 10 10.00 -14.74 21.32
C ASN A 10 11.27 -14.44 22.15
N LYS A 11 11.51 -15.26 23.17
CA LYS A 11 12.72 -15.15 24.00
C LYS A 11 13.63 -16.31 23.69
N ILE A 12 14.84 -16.00 23.26
CA ILE A 12 15.86 -17.00 22.94
C ILE A 12 17.12 -16.60 23.71
N ASP A 13 17.48 -17.36 24.76
CA ASP A 13 18.53 -17.02 25.72
C ASP A 13 18.32 -15.60 26.28
N ASN A 14 19.31 -14.72 26.08
CA ASN A 14 19.28 -13.32 26.55
C ASN A 14 18.78 -12.34 25.46
N ILE A 15 18.14 -12.85 24.39
CA ILE A 15 17.64 -12.06 23.27
C ILE A 15 16.10 -12.06 23.29
N ASN A 16 15.50 -10.87 23.29
CA ASN A 16 14.08 -10.66 23.08
C ASN A 16 13.83 -10.29 21.61
N ILE A 17 12.92 -11.00 20.94
CA ILE A 17 12.54 -10.78 19.55
C ILE A 17 11.05 -10.51 19.48
N TRP A 18 10.66 -9.27 19.20
CA TRP A 18 9.28 -8.92 18.84
C TRP A 18 9.15 -9.01 17.32
N PHE A 19 8.17 -9.76 16.88
CA PHE A 19 7.95 -10.00 15.46
C PHE A 19 6.47 -9.93 15.13
N LYS A 20 6.18 -9.38 13.96
CA LYS A 20 4.85 -9.45 13.34
C LYS A 20 4.99 -9.60 11.85
N GLY A 21 4.06 -10.36 11.24
CA GLY A 21 3.99 -10.58 9.80
C GLY A 21 4.28 -12.02 9.41
N TYR A 22 4.66 -12.20 8.15
CA TYR A 22 4.97 -13.52 7.58
C TYR A 22 6.22 -13.46 6.72
N LEU A 23 6.91 -14.59 6.66
CA LEU A 23 8.08 -14.83 5.82
C LEU A 23 7.70 -15.70 4.63
N ILE A 24 8.43 -15.56 3.54
CA ILE A 24 8.26 -16.37 2.32
C ILE A 24 9.51 -17.24 2.18
N ASN A 25 9.33 -18.53 2.03
CA ASN A 25 10.38 -19.57 1.93
C ASN A 25 11.23 -19.79 3.19
N ASN A 26 10.91 -19.14 4.30
CA ASN A 26 11.56 -19.38 5.59
C ASN A 26 10.48 -19.61 6.65
N ASN A 27 10.71 -20.52 7.60
CA ASN A 27 9.91 -20.54 8.80
C ASN A 27 10.44 -19.47 9.80
N LYS A 28 9.63 -19.11 10.79
CA LYS A 28 10.02 -18.10 11.78
C LYS A 28 11.14 -18.57 12.68
N GLU A 29 11.17 -19.83 13.00
CA GLU A 29 12.16 -20.46 13.88
C GLU A 29 13.55 -20.38 13.26
N ASP A 30 13.72 -20.74 12.00
CA ASP A 30 15.00 -20.64 11.28
C ASP A 30 15.44 -19.20 11.11
N PHE A 31 14.50 -18.29 10.84
CA PHE A 31 14.79 -16.86 10.75
C PHE A 31 15.32 -16.30 12.07
N PHE A 32 14.68 -16.65 13.20
CA PHE A 32 15.14 -16.19 14.52
C PHE A 32 16.46 -16.85 14.93
N ALA A 33 16.67 -18.12 14.64
CA ALA A 33 17.92 -18.83 14.91
C ALA A 33 19.10 -18.22 14.13
N SER A 34 18.90 -17.92 12.85
CA SER A 34 19.91 -17.24 12.03
C SER A 34 20.24 -15.85 12.55
N LEU A 35 19.22 -15.06 12.89
CA LEU A 35 19.40 -13.71 13.43
C LEU A 35 20.13 -13.75 14.79
N LYS A 36 19.76 -14.69 15.67
CA LYS A 36 20.47 -14.95 16.93
C LYS A 36 21.94 -15.26 16.67
N SER A 37 22.24 -16.16 15.73
CA SER A 37 23.61 -16.53 15.39
C SER A 37 24.44 -15.32 14.97
N ILE A 38 23.86 -14.43 14.13
CA ILE A 38 24.55 -13.21 13.69
C ILE A 38 24.80 -12.26 14.87
N ILE A 39 23.77 -11.99 15.68
CA ILE A 39 23.83 -11.01 16.80
C ILE A 39 24.70 -11.53 17.96
N SER A 40 24.96 -12.82 18.03
CA SER A 40 25.77 -13.41 19.11
C SER A 40 27.26 -13.53 18.76
N LYS A 41 27.69 -13.09 17.59
CA LYS A 41 29.13 -13.04 17.25
C LYS A 41 29.88 -12.06 18.17
N GLU A 42 31.07 -12.41 18.58
CA GLU A 42 31.93 -11.52 19.39
C GLU A 42 32.25 -10.23 18.63
N ASN A 43 32.55 -10.32 17.35
CA ASN A 43 32.79 -9.19 16.45
C ASN A 43 31.53 -8.97 15.56
N LEU A 44 30.44 -8.46 16.15
CA LEU A 44 29.24 -8.17 15.43
C LEU A 44 29.42 -7.04 14.42
N LEU A 45 29.28 -7.33 13.14
CA LEU A 45 29.21 -6.31 12.10
C LEU A 45 27.74 -6.01 11.78
N LEU A 46 27.31 -4.76 11.93
CA LEU A 46 25.94 -4.34 11.60
C LEU A 46 25.58 -4.65 10.14
N LYS A 47 26.58 -4.66 9.26
CA LYS A 47 26.43 -5.03 7.84
C LYS A 47 25.96 -6.48 7.66
N ASP A 48 26.36 -7.42 8.53
CA ASP A 48 25.90 -8.82 8.45
C ASP A 48 24.39 -8.91 8.66
N ILE A 49 23.87 -8.10 9.61
CA ILE A 49 22.42 -8.01 9.85
C ILE A 49 21.72 -7.35 8.66
N GLU A 50 22.26 -6.27 8.10
CA GLU A 50 21.70 -5.59 6.93
C GLU A 50 21.59 -6.54 5.73
N GLU A 51 22.63 -7.30 5.43
CA GLU A 51 22.66 -8.27 4.33
C GLU A 51 21.65 -9.40 4.55
N TYR A 52 21.55 -9.89 5.79
CA TYR A 52 20.57 -10.92 6.13
C TYR A 52 19.13 -10.42 5.95
N ILE A 53 18.82 -9.24 6.46
CA ILE A 53 17.49 -8.62 6.28
C ILE A 53 17.21 -8.33 4.78
N LYS A 54 18.19 -7.87 4.03
CA LYS A 54 18.07 -7.63 2.58
C LYS A 54 17.71 -8.90 1.80
N SER A 55 18.27 -10.04 2.21
CA SER A 55 17.98 -11.35 1.59
C SER A 55 16.64 -11.95 2.04
N THR A 56 16.07 -11.46 3.14
CA THR A 56 14.82 -11.98 3.69
C THR A 56 13.62 -11.51 2.86
N ASN A 57 12.80 -12.46 2.40
CA ASN A 57 11.58 -12.18 1.68
C ASN A 57 10.36 -12.37 2.60
N GLY A 58 9.46 -11.40 2.60
CA GLY A 58 8.26 -11.44 3.42
C GLY A 58 7.71 -10.05 3.71
N HIS A 59 6.61 -10.01 4.44
CA HIS A 59 6.01 -8.76 4.92
C HIS A 59 6.01 -8.79 6.44
N TYR A 60 6.89 -8.02 7.06
CA TYR A 60 7.15 -8.10 8.49
C TYR A 60 7.71 -6.82 9.09
N ALA A 61 7.61 -6.73 10.39
CA ALA A 61 8.44 -5.86 11.21
C ALA A 61 9.02 -6.65 12.37
N ILE A 62 10.25 -6.29 12.74
CA ILE A 62 11.00 -6.95 13.80
C ILE A 62 11.68 -5.93 14.71
N VAL A 63 11.70 -6.21 16.00
CA VAL A 63 12.54 -5.52 16.98
C VAL A 63 13.28 -6.58 17.78
N VAL A 64 14.59 -6.44 17.90
CA VAL A 64 15.46 -7.35 18.63
C VAL A 64 16.19 -6.57 19.71
N GLN A 65 16.24 -7.11 20.91
CA GLN A 65 16.99 -6.52 22.04
C GLN A 65 17.89 -7.58 22.67
N LYS A 66 19.17 -7.24 22.83
CA LYS A 66 20.17 -8.01 23.56
C LYS A 66 20.95 -7.06 24.45
N GLY A 67 20.63 -7.04 25.76
CA GLY A 67 21.19 -6.01 26.66
C GLY A 67 20.89 -4.61 26.16
N ASN A 68 21.94 -3.80 25.96
CA ASN A 68 21.84 -2.43 25.43
C ASN A 68 21.82 -2.36 23.89
N PHE A 69 22.03 -3.48 23.18
CA PHE A 69 21.91 -3.53 21.74
C PHE A 69 20.44 -3.65 21.34
N ILE A 70 19.99 -2.76 20.46
CA ILE A 70 18.66 -2.85 19.84
C ILE A 70 18.81 -2.77 18.33
N PHE A 71 18.16 -3.69 17.65
CA PHE A 71 17.97 -3.70 16.21
C PHE A 71 16.50 -3.68 15.87
N SER A 72 16.09 -2.94 14.84
CA SER A 72 14.73 -2.96 14.33
C SER A 72 14.73 -2.83 12.82
N ALA A 73 13.83 -3.54 12.13
CA ALA A 73 13.66 -3.44 10.70
C ALA A 73 12.19 -3.54 10.29
N VAL A 74 11.87 -2.92 9.17
CA VAL A 74 10.61 -3.09 8.44
C VAL A 74 10.91 -3.62 7.04
N ASP A 75 9.97 -4.35 6.44
CA ASP A 75 10.11 -4.88 5.09
C ASP A 75 10.24 -3.80 3.99
N ARG A 76 10.46 -4.24 2.73
CA ARG A 76 10.69 -3.36 1.56
C ARG A 76 9.55 -2.40 1.24
N ILE A 77 8.39 -2.56 1.86
CA ILE A 77 7.22 -1.68 1.66
C ILE A 77 6.68 -1.12 2.98
N LYS A 78 7.33 -1.42 4.11
CA LYS A 78 6.87 -1.02 5.43
C LYS A 78 5.41 -1.45 5.68
N SER A 79 5.11 -2.71 5.41
CA SER A 79 3.76 -3.24 5.61
C SER A 79 3.28 -3.11 7.06
N ILE A 80 4.20 -3.12 8.00
CA ILE A 80 3.97 -2.98 9.44
C ILE A 80 4.89 -1.86 9.96
N PRO A 81 4.35 -0.72 10.41
CA PRO A 81 5.16 0.41 10.82
C PRO A 81 5.85 0.18 12.17
N ILE A 82 7.05 0.74 12.31
CA ILE A 82 7.80 0.91 13.55
C ILE A 82 8.05 2.40 13.74
N TYR A 83 7.81 2.86 14.95
CA TYR A 83 8.01 4.25 15.38
C TYR A 83 9.16 4.35 16.37
N TYR A 84 9.80 5.51 16.38
CA TYR A 84 10.84 5.82 17.33
C TYR A 84 10.82 7.30 17.71
N THR A 85 11.37 7.60 18.88
CA THR A 85 11.56 8.95 19.37
C THR A 85 12.83 9.01 20.21
N ASN A 86 13.40 10.21 20.32
CA ASN A 86 14.46 10.53 21.26
C ASN A 86 13.91 11.55 22.27
N ILE A 87 14.15 11.29 23.57
CA ILE A 87 13.74 12.16 24.66
C ILE A 87 14.89 12.27 25.64
N GLY A 88 15.65 13.39 25.58
CA GLY A 88 16.94 13.49 26.25
C GLY A 88 17.91 12.50 25.65
N ASP A 89 18.51 11.66 26.49
CA ASP A 89 19.46 10.63 26.07
C ASP A 89 18.78 9.27 25.79
N ASP A 90 17.47 9.16 26.02
CA ASP A 90 16.72 7.92 25.86
C ASP A 90 16.14 7.79 24.46
N TYR A 91 16.32 6.62 23.84
CA TYR A 91 15.69 6.22 22.59
C TYR A 91 14.57 5.22 22.86
N ILE A 92 13.40 5.50 22.31
CA ILE A 92 12.21 4.67 22.47
C ILE A 92 11.79 4.15 21.11
N ILE A 93 11.60 2.83 21.01
CA ILE A 93 11.10 2.16 19.83
C ILE A 93 9.76 1.52 20.17
N SER A 94 8.75 1.71 19.31
CA SER A 94 7.40 1.18 19.49
C SER A 94 6.75 0.78 18.18
N ASN A 95 5.83 -0.18 18.25
CA ASN A 95 4.90 -0.52 17.18
C ASN A 95 3.61 0.34 17.20
N SER A 96 3.52 1.29 18.14
CA SER A 96 2.37 2.18 18.32
C SER A 96 2.83 3.63 18.49
N SER A 97 2.46 4.48 17.53
CA SER A 97 2.68 5.94 17.63
C SER A 97 1.87 6.56 18.76
N VAL A 98 0.69 5.98 19.04
CA VAL A 98 -0.22 6.43 20.10
C VAL A 98 0.39 6.19 21.48
N ASP A 99 1.07 5.06 21.67
CA ASP A 99 1.70 4.75 22.96
C ASP A 99 2.87 5.70 23.25
N ILE A 100 3.70 5.99 22.24
CA ILE A 100 4.74 7.02 22.36
C ILE A 100 4.11 8.36 22.77
N LYS A 101 3.05 8.78 22.09
CA LYS A 101 2.35 10.03 22.39
C LYS A 101 1.79 10.06 23.81
N LYS A 102 1.15 8.99 24.26
CA LYS A 102 0.56 8.91 25.61
C LYS A 102 1.61 8.99 26.70
N THR A 103 2.73 8.29 26.53
CA THR A 103 3.79 8.20 27.54
C THR A 103 4.57 9.51 27.65
N HIS A 104 4.73 10.27 26.55
CA HIS A 104 5.64 11.43 26.49
C HIS A 104 4.94 12.76 26.18
N LYS A 105 3.66 12.89 26.55
CA LYS A 105 2.80 14.05 26.30
C LYS A 105 3.44 15.46 26.42
N PRO A 106 4.26 15.78 27.43
CA PRO A 106 4.74 17.16 27.65
C PRO A 106 5.69 17.66 26.56
N ASN A 107 6.38 16.75 25.85
CA ASN A 107 7.45 17.09 24.90
C ASN A 107 7.06 16.97 23.43
N ILE A 108 5.77 16.68 23.13
CA ILE A 108 5.31 16.47 21.76
C ILE A 108 4.93 17.81 21.11
N LYS A 109 5.69 18.19 20.07
CA LYS A 109 5.45 19.39 19.28
C LYS A 109 4.82 19.04 17.92
N VAL A 110 3.78 19.75 17.54
CA VAL A 110 3.14 19.61 16.22
C VAL A 110 4.10 20.05 15.11
N ASN A 111 4.10 19.32 14.00
CA ASN A 111 4.85 19.63 12.80
C ASN A 111 3.91 20.21 11.73
N SER A 112 3.90 21.53 11.58
CA SER A 112 2.99 22.23 10.64
C SER A 112 3.23 21.84 9.17
N GLN A 113 4.48 21.56 8.77
CA GLN A 113 4.76 21.07 7.41
C GLN A 113 4.18 19.69 7.17
N SER A 114 4.28 18.79 8.14
CA SER A 114 3.66 17.46 8.04
C SER A 114 2.15 17.52 7.99
N ILE A 115 1.52 18.46 8.71
CA ILE A 115 0.08 18.69 8.60
C ILE A 115 -0.29 19.17 7.18
N LEU A 116 0.50 20.09 6.59
CA LEU A 116 0.30 20.50 5.20
C LEU A 116 0.44 19.32 4.23
N GLU A 117 1.47 18.47 4.40
CA GLU A 117 1.67 17.27 3.59
C GLU A 117 0.46 16.35 3.67
N VAL A 118 -0.03 16.03 4.87
CA VAL A 118 -1.23 15.18 5.06
C VAL A 118 -2.47 15.84 4.46
N ALA A 119 -2.68 17.13 4.65
CA ALA A 119 -3.82 17.85 4.08
C ALA A 119 -3.80 17.85 2.55
N MET A 120 -2.63 17.90 1.92
CA MET A 120 -2.50 17.91 0.46
C MET A 120 -2.55 16.50 -0.15
N SER A 121 -2.04 15.46 0.53
CA SER A 121 -1.85 14.12 -0.05
C SER A 121 -2.49 12.97 0.73
N GLY A 122 -2.82 13.18 2.01
CA GLY A 122 -3.23 12.11 2.93
C GLY A 122 -2.07 11.44 3.67
N TYR A 123 -0.79 11.83 3.43
CA TYR A 123 0.38 11.25 4.10
C TYR A 123 1.56 12.22 4.21
N THR A 124 2.49 11.96 5.14
CA THR A 124 3.71 12.77 5.35
C THR A 124 4.84 12.33 4.40
N ILE A 125 5.83 13.19 4.20
CA ILE A 125 7.05 12.90 3.43
C ILE A 125 8.16 12.39 4.38
N GLY A 126 8.91 11.36 3.96
CA GLY A 126 10.05 10.82 4.71
C GLY A 126 9.64 10.14 6.04
N ARG A 127 10.50 10.17 7.05
CA ARG A 127 10.26 9.54 8.36
C ARG A 127 9.28 10.29 9.26
N LYS A 128 8.83 11.48 8.84
CA LYS A 128 8.00 12.37 9.64
C LYS A 128 6.64 11.77 9.99
N THR A 129 6.12 12.16 11.17
CA THR A 129 4.70 12.12 11.52
C THR A 129 4.18 13.57 11.62
N ILE A 130 2.90 13.74 11.99
CA ILE A 130 2.35 15.09 12.30
C ILE A 130 2.96 15.70 13.57
N TYR A 131 3.83 14.98 14.26
CA TYR A 131 4.59 15.44 15.43
C TYR A 131 6.09 15.44 15.13
N LYS A 132 6.81 16.50 15.59
CA LYS A 132 8.24 16.65 15.33
C LYS A 132 9.09 15.56 15.95
N ASN A 133 8.68 15.09 17.12
CA ASN A 133 9.47 14.19 17.96
C ASN A 133 9.11 12.72 17.78
N ILE A 134 8.06 12.40 17.02
CA ILE A 134 7.68 11.01 16.71
C ILE A 134 8.02 10.75 15.26
N LEU A 135 8.93 9.82 15.02
CA LEU A 135 9.38 9.41 13.71
C LEU A 135 9.02 7.94 13.44
N GLN A 136 9.13 7.51 12.19
CA GLN A 136 8.91 6.13 11.77
C GLN A 136 10.02 5.65 10.84
N LEU A 137 10.29 4.37 10.82
CA LEU A 137 11.10 3.78 9.77
C LEU A 137 10.37 3.89 8.42
N MET A 138 11.12 4.16 7.36
CA MET A 138 10.62 4.09 5.99
C MET A 138 10.76 2.67 5.42
N ALA A 139 10.09 2.40 4.32
CA ALA A 139 10.20 1.16 3.57
C ALA A 139 11.67 0.81 3.26
N GLY A 140 12.09 -0.43 3.53
CA GLY A 140 13.47 -0.88 3.31
C GLY A 140 14.51 -0.28 4.26
N GLU A 141 14.09 0.14 5.47
CA GLU A 141 15.01 0.64 6.50
C GLU A 141 15.14 -0.32 7.67
N CYS A 142 16.33 -0.24 8.28
CA CYS A 142 16.60 -0.79 9.60
C CYS A 142 17.27 0.25 10.50
N LEU A 143 17.14 0.05 11.81
CA LEU A 143 17.61 0.91 12.87
C LEU A 143 18.50 0.08 13.80
N PHE A 144 19.60 0.68 14.21
CA PHE A 144 20.50 0.13 15.22
C PHE A 144 20.71 1.13 16.35
N PHE A 145 20.74 0.62 17.56
CA PHE A 145 21.18 1.33 18.75
C PHE A 145 22.20 0.44 19.47
N GLN A 146 23.42 0.94 19.64
CA GLN A 146 24.52 0.26 20.31
C GLN A 146 25.42 1.29 20.98
N GLU A 147 25.78 1.09 22.24
CA GLU A 147 26.77 1.93 22.96
C GLU A 147 26.47 3.43 22.86
N ASN A 148 25.19 3.82 22.97
CA ASN A 148 24.71 5.20 22.81
C ASN A 148 24.80 5.76 21.37
N ASP A 149 25.21 4.95 20.38
CA ASP A 149 25.16 5.33 18.98
C ASP A 149 23.83 4.87 18.35
N PHE A 150 23.17 5.79 17.67
CA PHE A 150 21.91 5.56 16.98
C PHE A 150 22.09 5.75 15.48
N SER A 151 21.80 4.73 14.71
CA SER A 151 21.92 4.81 13.26
C SER A 151 20.75 4.16 12.53
N ILE A 152 20.40 4.73 11.37
CA ILE A 152 19.42 4.17 10.44
C ILE A 152 20.13 3.88 9.13
N LYS A 153 19.89 2.67 8.61
CA LYS A 153 20.46 2.21 7.34
C LYS A 153 19.34 1.89 6.35
N ASN A 154 19.61 2.16 5.08
CA ASN A 154 18.76 1.81 3.96
C ASN A 154 19.27 0.50 3.36
N TYR A 155 18.68 -0.63 3.70
CA TYR A 155 19.09 -1.92 3.15
C TYR A 155 18.48 -2.18 1.76
N TYR A 156 17.41 -1.45 1.41
CA TYR A 156 16.75 -1.57 0.10
C TYR A 156 16.22 -0.21 -0.39
N ASN A 157 16.34 0.03 -1.68
CA ASN A 157 15.78 1.19 -2.38
C ASN A 157 15.14 0.75 -3.68
N PHE A 158 13.87 1.09 -3.90
CA PHE A 158 13.19 0.86 -5.17
C PHE A 158 13.49 2.03 -6.12
N LEU A 159 14.36 1.78 -7.09
CA LEU A 159 14.75 2.75 -8.11
C LEU A 159 14.86 2.07 -9.49
N PRO A 160 13.80 2.02 -10.28
CA PRO A 160 13.78 1.34 -11.58
C PRO A 160 14.66 2.05 -12.61
N PHE A 161 15.96 1.85 -12.56
CA PHE A 161 16.95 2.51 -13.39
C PHE A 161 17.75 1.56 -14.29
N ASN A 162 17.98 0.34 -13.84
CA ASN A 162 18.76 -0.65 -14.56
C ASN A 162 17.91 -1.33 -15.62
N LYS A 163 18.23 -1.11 -16.89
CA LYS A 163 17.54 -1.75 -18.00
C LYS A 163 18.14 -3.12 -18.30
N ALA A 164 17.32 -4.16 -18.20
CA ALA A 164 17.67 -5.43 -18.81
C ALA A 164 17.41 -5.34 -20.32
N GLU A 165 18.42 -5.58 -21.14
CA GLU A 165 18.23 -5.77 -22.58
C GLU A 165 17.56 -7.13 -22.81
N ARG A 166 16.23 -7.12 -22.86
CA ARG A 166 15.41 -8.33 -23.08
C ARG A 166 14.21 -7.98 -23.93
N ASP A 167 13.82 -8.90 -24.79
CA ASP A 167 12.61 -8.75 -25.60
C ASP A 167 11.33 -8.92 -24.77
N GLU A 168 10.20 -8.53 -25.33
CA GLU A 168 8.90 -8.56 -24.69
C GLU A 168 8.46 -9.99 -24.32
N ASP A 169 8.77 -10.98 -25.19
CA ASP A 169 8.36 -12.37 -24.98
C ASP A 169 9.14 -13.01 -23.82
N LEU A 170 10.45 -12.77 -23.76
CA LEU A 170 11.30 -13.24 -22.67
C LEU A 170 10.88 -12.60 -21.33
N LEU A 171 10.68 -11.27 -21.30
CA LEU A 171 10.20 -10.56 -20.12
C LEU A 171 8.82 -11.08 -19.68
N SER A 172 7.93 -11.35 -20.62
CA SER A 172 6.61 -11.90 -20.36
C SER A 172 6.69 -13.31 -19.74
N THR A 173 7.60 -14.14 -20.21
CA THR A 173 7.84 -15.50 -19.68
C THR A 173 8.39 -15.41 -18.25
N ILE A 174 9.42 -14.56 -18.01
CA ILE A 174 10.00 -14.36 -16.68
C ILE A 174 8.93 -13.86 -15.70
N PHE A 175 8.09 -12.90 -16.11
CA PHE A 175 7.00 -12.42 -15.26
C PHE A 175 6.00 -13.52 -14.90
N SER A 176 5.57 -14.32 -15.89
CA SER A 176 4.65 -15.43 -15.69
C SER A 176 5.20 -16.46 -14.71
N ASP A 177 6.45 -16.90 -14.90
CA ASP A 177 7.12 -17.89 -14.05
C ASP A 177 7.36 -17.38 -12.64
N THR A 178 7.76 -16.12 -12.52
CA THR A 178 7.93 -15.42 -11.24
C THR A 178 6.60 -15.40 -10.49
N MET A 179 5.51 -15.02 -11.16
CA MET A 179 4.19 -14.94 -10.55
C MET A 179 3.68 -16.31 -10.08
N ILE A 180 3.87 -17.37 -10.88
CA ILE A 180 3.53 -18.75 -10.49
C ILE A 180 4.33 -19.18 -9.27
N THR A 181 5.62 -18.89 -9.24
CA THR A 181 6.49 -19.20 -8.09
C THR A 181 6.05 -18.49 -6.83
N ILE A 182 5.72 -17.18 -6.93
CA ILE A 182 5.17 -16.39 -5.82
C ILE A 182 3.88 -17.02 -5.30
N MET A 183 2.96 -17.34 -6.19
CA MET A 183 1.66 -17.87 -5.78
C MET A 183 1.75 -19.29 -5.19
N LYS A 184 2.69 -20.11 -5.62
CA LYS A 184 2.99 -21.41 -4.96
C LYS A 184 3.40 -21.18 -3.49
N ASN A 185 4.29 -20.23 -3.24
CA ASN A 185 4.75 -19.93 -1.88
C ASN A 185 3.62 -19.32 -1.03
N VAL A 186 2.79 -18.45 -1.60
CA VAL A 186 1.62 -17.90 -0.92
C VAL A 186 0.66 -19.02 -0.53
N ILE A 187 0.35 -19.94 -1.44
CA ILE A 187 -0.52 -21.10 -1.17
C ILE A 187 0.07 -21.96 -0.05
N SER A 188 1.37 -22.28 -0.11
CA SER A 188 2.06 -23.03 0.95
C SER A 188 1.93 -22.33 2.30
N SER A 189 2.12 -21.01 2.36
CA SER A 189 1.99 -20.23 3.60
C SER A 189 0.57 -20.13 4.15
N CYS A 190 -0.43 -20.52 3.37
CA CYS A 190 -1.82 -20.57 3.82
C CYS A 190 -2.20 -21.91 4.48
N GLU A 191 -1.35 -22.96 4.37
CA GLU A 191 -1.52 -24.22 5.09
C GLU A 191 -2.90 -24.87 4.90
N GLY A 192 -3.47 -24.78 3.68
CA GLY A 192 -4.79 -25.33 3.35
C GLY A 192 -5.98 -24.46 3.81
N ARG A 193 -5.74 -23.39 4.55
CA ARG A 193 -6.77 -22.45 5.02
C ARG A 193 -7.53 -21.81 3.87
N GLN A 194 -8.72 -21.32 4.14
CA GLN A 194 -9.52 -20.58 3.17
C GLN A 194 -8.82 -19.31 2.72
N ILE A 195 -8.69 -19.15 1.40
CA ILE A 195 -8.23 -17.90 0.80
C ILE A 195 -9.44 -17.04 0.42
N VAL A 196 -9.42 -15.77 0.83
CA VAL A 196 -10.46 -14.79 0.53
C VAL A 196 -9.87 -13.65 -0.30
N VAL A 197 -10.47 -13.39 -1.47
CA VAL A 197 -9.96 -12.37 -2.41
C VAL A 197 -11.00 -11.29 -2.64
N PRO A 198 -10.68 -10.00 -2.34
CA PRO A 198 -11.49 -8.86 -2.79
C PRO A 198 -11.33 -8.72 -4.31
N LEU A 199 -12.34 -9.17 -5.05
CA LEU A 199 -12.29 -9.27 -6.51
C LEU A 199 -12.99 -8.10 -7.17
N SER A 200 -12.23 -7.27 -7.88
CA SER A 200 -12.72 -6.14 -8.67
C SER A 200 -12.81 -6.47 -10.17
N ALA A 201 -13.30 -5.53 -10.95
CA ALA A 201 -13.26 -5.60 -12.42
C ALA A 201 -11.86 -5.39 -13.00
N GLY A 202 -10.87 -5.08 -12.15
CA GLY A 202 -9.50 -4.75 -12.50
C GLY A 202 -8.66 -5.96 -12.95
N LYS A 203 -7.35 -5.70 -13.05
CA LYS A 203 -6.37 -6.70 -13.46
C LYS A 203 -5.76 -7.44 -12.27
N ASP A 204 -5.46 -6.74 -11.19
CA ASP A 204 -4.59 -7.25 -10.15
C ASP A 204 -5.25 -8.34 -9.30
N SER A 205 -6.47 -8.11 -8.81
CA SER A 205 -7.24 -9.14 -8.11
C SER A 205 -7.63 -10.31 -9.03
N ARG A 206 -7.87 -10.03 -10.33
CA ARG A 206 -8.11 -11.07 -11.35
C ARG A 206 -6.86 -11.93 -11.56
N LEU A 207 -5.66 -11.33 -11.58
CA LEU A 207 -4.40 -12.08 -11.65
C LEU A 207 -4.28 -13.06 -10.47
N ILE A 208 -4.56 -12.59 -9.26
CA ILE A 208 -4.53 -13.45 -8.05
C ILE A 208 -5.45 -14.66 -8.22
N VAL A 209 -6.74 -14.44 -8.51
CA VAL A 209 -7.70 -15.56 -8.60
C VAL A 209 -7.41 -16.49 -9.78
N SER A 210 -6.93 -15.95 -10.91
CA SER A 210 -6.57 -16.77 -12.07
C SER A 210 -5.30 -17.59 -11.83
N ALA A 211 -4.34 -17.10 -11.06
CA ALA A 211 -3.16 -17.83 -10.63
C ALA A 211 -3.50 -18.94 -9.62
N LEU A 212 -4.39 -18.67 -8.65
CA LEU A 212 -4.93 -19.69 -7.73
C LEU A 212 -5.61 -20.82 -8.51
N TYR A 213 -6.40 -20.48 -9.53
CA TYR A 213 -7.03 -21.46 -10.42
C TYR A 213 -5.99 -22.28 -11.21
N LYS A 214 -4.98 -21.61 -11.80
CA LYS A 214 -3.89 -22.28 -12.53
C LYS A 214 -3.13 -23.28 -11.65
N LEU A 215 -3.00 -22.99 -10.36
CA LEU A 215 -2.36 -23.83 -9.35
C LEU A 215 -3.32 -24.83 -8.67
N ASN A 216 -4.56 -24.90 -9.15
CA ASN A 216 -5.59 -25.84 -8.70
C ASN A 216 -5.96 -25.71 -7.20
N TYR A 217 -5.80 -24.51 -6.59
CA TYR A 217 -6.23 -24.28 -5.21
C TYR A 217 -7.75 -24.10 -5.17
N LYS A 218 -8.45 -24.90 -4.36
CA LYS A 218 -9.92 -24.98 -4.37
C LYS A 218 -10.61 -24.19 -3.25
N ASN A 219 -9.95 -24.06 -2.09
CA ASN A 219 -10.54 -23.40 -0.93
C ASN A 219 -10.46 -21.87 -1.04
N VAL A 220 -11.17 -21.33 -2.07
CA VAL A 220 -11.18 -19.89 -2.39
C VAL A 220 -12.60 -19.36 -2.32
N LYS A 221 -12.75 -18.21 -1.66
CA LYS A 221 -13.95 -17.36 -1.71
C LYS A 221 -13.59 -15.98 -2.25
N CYS A 222 -14.44 -15.44 -3.10
CA CYS A 222 -14.27 -14.09 -3.65
C CYS A 222 -15.43 -13.20 -3.21
N PHE A 223 -15.14 -11.93 -2.98
CA PHE A 223 -16.20 -10.96 -2.75
C PHE A 223 -15.94 -9.68 -3.54
N SER A 224 -17.03 -8.98 -3.85
CA SER A 224 -16.96 -7.64 -4.42
C SER A 224 -17.93 -6.76 -3.65
N TYR A 225 -17.63 -5.47 -3.56
CA TYR A 225 -18.51 -4.52 -2.89
C TYR A 225 -18.69 -3.27 -3.74
N GLY A 226 -19.78 -2.58 -3.50
CA GLY A 226 -20.10 -1.37 -4.26
C GLY A 226 -21.59 -1.10 -4.30
N VAL A 227 -22.00 -0.14 -5.13
CA VAL A 227 -23.41 0.05 -5.44
C VAL A 227 -23.96 -1.15 -6.20
N LYS A 228 -25.24 -1.43 -6.04
CA LYS A 228 -25.90 -2.56 -6.72
C LYS A 228 -25.61 -2.51 -8.23
N LYS A 229 -25.14 -3.63 -8.78
CA LYS A 229 -24.76 -3.78 -10.20
C LYS A 229 -23.57 -2.89 -10.64
N SER A 230 -22.70 -2.49 -9.73
CA SER A 230 -21.41 -1.87 -10.12
C SER A 230 -20.60 -2.82 -11.02
N SER A 231 -19.67 -2.25 -11.79
CA SER A 231 -18.78 -3.05 -12.66
C SER A 231 -18.00 -4.08 -11.85
N ASP A 232 -17.52 -3.73 -10.66
CA ASP A 232 -16.79 -4.65 -9.79
C ASP A 232 -17.66 -5.85 -9.37
N MET A 233 -18.93 -5.63 -9.03
CA MET A 233 -19.82 -6.72 -8.66
C MET A 233 -20.13 -7.62 -9.85
N VAL A 234 -20.50 -7.04 -10.99
CA VAL A 234 -20.89 -7.80 -12.19
C VAL A 234 -19.72 -8.60 -12.75
N ILE A 235 -18.55 -7.99 -12.84
CA ILE A 235 -17.36 -8.64 -13.38
C ILE A 235 -16.77 -9.64 -12.38
N GLY A 236 -16.73 -9.29 -11.10
CA GLY A 236 -16.26 -10.19 -10.04
C GLY A 236 -17.07 -11.48 -9.97
N GLU A 237 -18.42 -11.38 -10.07
CA GLU A 237 -19.30 -12.54 -10.16
C GLU A 237 -19.01 -13.40 -11.40
N LYS A 238 -18.86 -12.77 -12.58
CA LYS A 238 -18.53 -13.48 -13.82
C LYS A 238 -17.21 -14.24 -13.73
N ILE A 239 -16.17 -13.60 -13.21
CA ILE A 239 -14.85 -14.22 -13.05
C ILE A 239 -14.93 -15.39 -12.08
N SER A 240 -15.52 -15.20 -10.90
CA SER A 240 -15.65 -16.24 -9.88
C SER A 240 -16.41 -17.45 -10.40
N LYS A 241 -17.53 -17.22 -11.12
CA LYS A 241 -18.32 -18.27 -11.76
C LYS A 241 -17.51 -19.04 -12.82
N ALA A 242 -16.75 -18.35 -13.65
CA ALA A 242 -15.90 -18.97 -14.68
C ALA A 242 -14.79 -19.83 -14.07
N LEU A 243 -14.28 -19.48 -12.88
CA LEU A 243 -13.24 -20.21 -12.15
C LEU A 243 -13.80 -21.24 -11.17
N GLY A 244 -15.13 -21.34 -11.00
CA GLY A 244 -15.77 -22.26 -10.06
C GLY A 244 -15.62 -21.86 -8.59
N TYR A 245 -15.33 -20.60 -8.28
CA TYR A 245 -15.16 -20.10 -6.91
C TYR A 245 -16.48 -19.52 -6.34
N LYS A 246 -16.68 -19.69 -5.03
CA LYS A 246 -17.80 -19.05 -4.33
C LYS A 246 -17.63 -17.54 -4.33
N TRP A 247 -18.71 -16.80 -4.60
CA TRP A 247 -18.68 -15.35 -4.64
C TRP A 247 -19.81 -14.73 -3.82
N LYS A 248 -19.53 -13.57 -3.21
CA LYS A 248 -20.53 -12.75 -2.49
C LYS A 248 -20.41 -11.28 -2.86
N GLY A 249 -21.53 -10.70 -3.33
CA GLY A 249 -21.64 -9.26 -3.57
C GLY A 249 -22.13 -8.53 -2.31
N ILE A 250 -21.44 -7.49 -1.92
CA ILE A 250 -21.76 -6.67 -0.74
C ILE A 250 -22.21 -5.29 -1.22
N VAL A 251 -23.53 -5.07 -1.14
CA VAL A 251 -24.10 -3.78 -1.57
C VAL A 251 -23.84 -2.72 -0.51
N THR A 252 -23.14 -1.69 -0.90
CA THR A 252 -22.85 -0.53 -0.07
C THR A 252 -23.68 0.68 -0.53
N THR A 253 -24.00 1.57 0.41
CA THR A 253 -24.62 2.86 0.14
C THR A 253 -23.91 3.93 0.96
N ARG A 254 -24.02 5.20 0.55
CA ARG A 254 -23.48 6.33 1.32
C ARG A 254 -23.93 6.27 2.78
N LYS A 255 -25.23 6.05 3.02
CA LYS A 255 -25.79 5.99 4.37
C LYS A 255 -25.13 4.90 5.21
N LYS A 256 -24.98 3.68 4.67
CA LYS A 256 -24.31 2.58 5.36
C LYS A 256 -22.86 2.86 5.65
N HIS A 257 -22.11 3.48 4.71
CA HIS A 257 -20.73 3.89 4.96
C HIS A 257 -20.64 4.93 6.07
N GLN A 258 -21.54 5.92 6.08
CA GLN A 258 -21.59 6.95 7.11
C GLN A 258 -21.95 6.37 8.48
N GLU A 259 -22.91 5.45 8.55
CA GLU A 259 -23.26 4.73 9.79
C GLU A 259 -22.06 3.97 10.37
N VAL A 260 -21.29 3.28 9.51
CA VAL A 260 -20.07 2.59 9.94
C VAL A 260 -18.98 3.58 10.35
N PHE A 261 -18.81 4.68 9.63
CA PHE A 261 -17.82 5.71 9.96
C PHE A 261 -17.97 6.28 11.38
N TYR A 262 -19.23 6.52 11.81
CA TYR A 262 -19.54 7.00 13.17
C TYR A 262 -19.70 5.90 14.22
N SER A 263 -19.54 4.64 13.83
CA SER A 263 -19.68 3.52 14.77
C SER A 263 -18.50 3.40 15.75
N LYS A 264 -18.77 2.83 16.93
CA LYS A 264 -17.74 2.54 17.95
C LYS A 264 -16.65 1.60 17.42
N ILE A 265 -17.03 0.62 16.58
CA ILE A 265 -16.07 -0.34 16.02
C ILE A 265 -15.10 0.33 15.03
N PHE A 266 -15.58 1.29 14.24
CA PHE A 266 -14.70 2.03 13.34
C PHE A 266 -13.80 3.03 14.09
N LYS A 267 -14.32 3.64 15.17
CA LYS A 267 -13.49 4.45 16.06
C LYS A 267 -12.36 3.63 16.66
N GLN A 268 -12.66 2.44 17.16
CA GLN A 268 -11.63 1.54 17.69
C GLN A 268 -10.60 1.17 16.63
N TYR A 269 -11.02 0.84 15.39
CA TYR A 269 -10.11 0.58 14.29
C TYR A 269 -9.16 1.76 14.05
N LYS A 270 -9.66 3.00 14.02
CA LYS A 270 -8.82 4.19 13.86
C LYS A 270 -7.83 4.36 15.02
N ASP A 271 -8.28 4.13 16.23
CA ASP A 271 -7.44 4.28 17.42
C ASP A 271 -6.33 3.21 17.47
N ASP A 272 -6.65 1.95 17.11
CA ASP A 272 -5.71 0.83 17.13
C ASP A 272 -4.62 0.93 16.04
N PHE A 273 -4.97 1.50 14.89
CA PHE A 273 -4.08 1.58 13.72
C PHE A 273 -3.69 3.02 13.33
N GLU A 274 -3.78 3.96 14.26
CA GLU A 274 -3.33 5.33 14.05
C GLU A 274 -1.83 5.40 13.79
N THR A 275 -1.46 5.93 12.62
CA THR A 275 -0.06 6.05 12.21
C THR A 275 0.54 7.42 12.49
N MET A 276 -0.30 8.45 12.70
CA MET A 276 0.12 9.85 12.79
C MET A 276 0.95 10.33 11.57
N SER A 277 0.99 9.56 10.51
CA SER A 277 1.74 9.83 9.29
C SER A 277 0.93 9.71 8.01
N SER A 278 -0.26 9.15 8.11
CA SER A 278 -1.21 9.07 6.99
C SER A 278 -2.65 9.01 7.50
N THR A 279 -3.59 9.39 6.64
CA THR A 279 -5.00 9.13 6.90
C THR A 279 -5.26 7.64 6.93
N PRO A 280 -6.19 7.15 7.77
CA PRO A 280 -6.53 5.73 7.83
C PRO A 280 -7.00 5.22 6.46
N PHE A 281 -6.56 4.04 6.08
CA PHE A 281 -7.07 3.35 4.90
C PHE A 281 -8.13 2.34 5.33
N TYR A 282 -9.38 2.50 4.89
CA TYR A 282 -10.52 1.71 5.36
C TYR A 282 -11.44 1.19 4.23
N GLN A 283 -10.92 1.17 2.99
CA GLN A 283 -11.71 0.86 1.79
C GLN A 283 -12.49 -0.46 1.92
N ASP A 284 -11.85 -1.51 2.43
CA ASP A 284 -12.47 -2.83 2.59
C ASP A 284 -13.22 -2.99 3.92
N PHE A 285 -13.08 -2.05 4.87
CA PHE A 285 -13.56 -2.19 6.25
C PHE A 285 -15.04 -2.55 6.34
N PHE A 286 -15.90 -1.80 5.61
CA PHE A 286 -17.33 -2.09 5.60
C PHE A 286 -17.63 -3.50 5.07
N ALA A 287 -16.96 -3.91 4.02
CA ALA A 287 -17.19 -5.21 3.39
C ALA A 287 -16.72 -6.35 4.30
N VAL A 288 -15.55 -6.23 4.90
CA VAL A 288 -14.99 -7.23 5.83
C VAL A 288 -15.85 -7.33 7.10
N LEU A 289 -16.34 -6.21 7.65
CA LEU A 289 -17.30 -6.21 8.76
C LEU A 289 -18.58 -7.01 8.41
N GLN A 290 -19.13 -6.83 7.22
CA GLN A 290 -20.31 -7.58 6.77
C GLN A 290 -20.02 -9.07 6.57
N LEU A 291 -18.85 -9.40 6.05
CA LEU A 291 -18.40 -10.80 5.89
C LEU A 291 -18.25 -11.48 7.25
N LYS A 292 -17.58 -10.84 8.22
CA LYS A 292 -17.40 -11.36 9.58
C LYS A 292 -18.75 -11.58 10.25
N ASN A 293 -19.62 -10.58 10.25
CA ASN A 293 -20.94 -10.66 10.91
C ASN A 293 -21.87 -11.74 10.29
N SER A 294 -21.66 -12.07 9.02
CA SER A 294 -22.46 -13.10 8.34
C SER A 294 -21.94 -14.52 8.48
N GLY A 295 -20.77 -14.73 9.12
CA GLY A 295 -20.12 -16.05 9.21
C GLY A 295 -19.80 -16.67 7.84
N TRP A 296 -19.70 -15.84 6.78
CA TRP A 296 -19.46 -16.37 5.43
C TRP A 296 -17.99 -16.72 5.17
N VAL A 297 -17.09 -16.12 5.91
CA VAL A 297 -15.63 -16.36 5.88
C VAL A 297 -15.26 -17.20 7.08
N ASP A 298 -14.39 -18.18 6.92
CA ASP A 298 -13.87 -19.00 8.01
C ASP A 298 -13.01 -18.14 8.95
N ASP A 299 -13.02 -18.40 10.25
CA ASP A 299 -12.37 -17.51 11.22
C ASP A 299 -10.85 -17.42 11.08
N ASP A 300 -10.22 -18.45 10.54
CA ASP A 300 -8.77 -18.53 10.26
C ASP A 300 -8.41 -18.18 8.81
N ALA A 301 -9.32 -17.65 8.02
CA ALA A 301 -9.11 -17.33 6.62
C ALA A 301 -7.94 -16.37 6.39
N VAL A 302 -7.33 -16.48 5.20
CA VAL A 302 -6.26 -15.61 4.74
C VAL A 302 -6.77 -14.70 3.62
N PHE A 303 -6.74 -13.39 3.84
CA PHE A 303 -7.10 -12.42 2.82
C PHE A 303 -5.92 -12.15 1.88
N ILE A 304 -6.16 -12.22 0.57
CA ILE A 304 -5.14 -11.93 -0.44
C ILE A 304 -5.66 -10.83 -1.35
N ASN A 305 -5.08 -9.64 -1.24
CA ASN A 305 -5.44 -8.52 -2.09
C ASN A 305 -4.48 -8.32 -3.26
N GLY A 306 -4.94 -7.62 -4.29
CA GLY A 306 -4.18 -7.32 -5.51
C GLY A 306 -3.38 -6.01 -5.45
N ASN A 307 -3.13 -5.44 -4.29
CA ASN A 307 -2.32 -4.23 -4.17
C ASN A 307 -0.84 -4.60 -4.40
N THR A 308 -0.15 -4.00 -5.26
CA THR A 308 -0.45 -2.90 -6.18
C THR A 308 0.19 -3.20 -7.54
N GLY A 309 -0.40 -4.14 -8.27
CA GLY A 309 0.10 -4.53 -9.58
C GLY A 309 0.12 -3.38 -10.59
N ASP A 310 -0.82 -2.46 -10.46
CA ASP A 310 -0.92 -1.30 -11.34
C ASP A 310 0.26 -0.32 -11.18
N PHE A 311 0.73 -0.10 -9.96
CA PHE A 311 1.91 0.74 -9.70
C PHE A 311 3.17 0.10 -10.27
N LEU A 312 3.53 -1.12 -9.83
CA LEU A 312 4.76 -1.79 -10.22
C LEU A 312 4.86 -1.99 -11.73
N SER A 313 3.75 -2.30 -12.39
CA SER A 313 3.71 -2.51 -13.84
C SER A 313 3.64 -1.23 -14.67
N GLY A 314 3.76 -0.05 -14.06
CA GLY A 314 3.85 1.24 -14.74
C GLY A 314 2.50 1.86 -15.14
N GLY A 315 1.38 1.44 -14.54
CA GLY A 315 0.06 2.03 -14.75
C GLY A 315 -0.03 3.50 -14.33
N HIS A 316 0.89 3.94 -13.49
CA HIS A 316 0.95 5.30 -12.97
C HIS A 316 1.88 6.23 -13.75
N ILE A 317 2.69 5.70 -14.67
CA ILE A 317 3.62 6.49 -15.46
C ILE A 317 2.86 7.31 -16.51
N ALA A 318 2.88 8.63 -16.36
CA ALA A 318 2.31 9.55 -17.35
C ALA A 318 3.26 9.75 -18.54
N ASN A 319 2.72 10.13 -19.71
CA ASN A 319 3.54 10.37 -20.91
C ASN A 319 4.62 11.44 -20.70
N LYS A 320 4.33 12.48 -19.94
CA LYS A 320 5.27 13.54 -19.58
C LYS A 320 6.50 13.02 -18.83
N LEU A 321 6.36 11.93 -18.04
CA LEU A 321 7.47 11.33 -17.30
C LEU A 321 8.44 10.51 -18.17
N ILE A 322 8.12 10.29 -19.44
CA ILE A 322 8.99 9.57 -20.38
C ILE A 322 9.87 10.54 -21.16
N LYS A 323 9.30 11.71 -21.53
CA LYS A 323 9.93 12.66 -22.47
C LYS A 323 10.14 14.05 -21.87
N GLY A 324 9.69 14.27 -20.64
CA GLY A 324 9.74 15.56 -19.97
C GLY A 324 11.01 15.80 -19.16
N ASP A 325 10.99 16.87 -18.41
CA ASP A 325 12.08 17.30 -17.53
C ASP A 325 11.66 17.26 -16.03
N LYS A 326 12.53 17.77 -15.18
CA LYS A 326 12.29 17.80 -13.72
C LYS A 326 11.04 18.61 -13.35
N SER A 327 10.67 19.64 -14.08
CA SER A 327 9.45 20.42 -13.83
C SER A 327 8.20 19.59 -14.10
N ASP A 328 8.24 18.75 -15.12
CA ASP A 328 7.18 17.79 -15.42
C ASP A 328 7.03 16.73 -14.34
N LEU A 329 8.15 16.26 -13.72
CA LEU A 329 8.12 15.34 -12.58
C LEU A 329 7.25 15.89 -11.44
N TYR A 330 7.57 17.11 -10.98
CA TYR A 330 6.82 17.71 -9.86
C TYR A 330 5.39 18.03 -10.25
N SER A 331 5.17 18.62 -11.43
CA SER A 331 3.82 18.91 -11.91
C SER A 331 2.94 17.64 -11.89
N VAL A 332 3.42 16.55 -12.48
CA VAL A 332 2.67 15.28 -12.54
C VAL A 332 2.48 14.68 -11.14
N TYR A 333 3.52 14.70 -10.31
CA TYR A 333 3.46 14.12 -8.97
C TYR A 333 2.51 14.87 -8.05
N LEU A 334 2.59 16.21 -8.03
CA LEU A 334 1.71 17.04 -7.23
C LEU A 334 0.25 16.98 -7.70
N ASP A 335 0.01 17.00 -9.01
CA ASP A 335 -1.34 16.92 -9.56
C ASP A 335 -2.03 15.60 -9.20
N LYS A 336 -1.28 14.50 -9.16
CA LYS A 336 -1.82 13.19 -8.86
C LYS A 336 -1.94 12.89 -7.37
N HIS A 337 -0.94 13.30 -6.57
CA HIS A 337 -0.81 12.84 -5.18
C HIS A 337 -1.01 13.94 -4.13
N TYR A 338 -0.87 15.22 -4.49
CA TYR A 338 -0.96 16.35 -3.56
C TYR A 338 -2.13 17.30 -3.89
N SER A 339 -3.21 16.76 -4.43
CA SER A 339 -4.37 17.54 -4.87
C SER A 339 -5.67 17.11 -4.19
N GLU A 340 -5.60 16.45 -3.02
CA GLU A 340 -6.79 16.07 -2.25
C GLU A 340 -7.60 17.34 -1.88
N TRP A 341 -6.95 18.36 -1.35
CA TRP A 341 -7.54 19.68 -1.15
C TRP A 341 -6.97 20.66 -2.17
N LYS A 342 -7.60 20.75 -3.33
CA LYS A 342 -7.15 21.61 -4.44
C LYS A 342 -6.93 23.07 -4.06
N LYS A 343 -7.57 23.60 -3.01
CA LYS A 343 -7.35 24.97 -2.51
C LYS A 343 -5.96 25.18 -1.91
N LEU A 344 -5.31 24.11 -1.47
CA LEU A 344 -3.95 24.16 -0.93
C LEU A 344 -2.89 24.16 -2.03
N ARG A 345 -3.23 23.87 -3.30
CA ARG A 345 -2.32 23.97 -4.44
C ARG A 345 -2.09 25.44 -4.79
N ASN A 346 -0.92 25.93 -4.45
CA ASN A 346 -0.41 27.24 -4.78
C ASN A 346 1.12 27.19 -4.79
N GLU A 347 1.76 28.21 -5.34
CA GLU A 347 3.21 28.26 -5.56
C GLU A 347 4.02 28.03 -4.27
N VAL A 348 3.60 28.64 -3.15
CA VAL A 348 4.31 28.51 -1.86
C VAL A 348 4.24 27.08 -1.34
N ASN A 349 3.04 26.52 -1.25
CA ASN A 349 2.86 25.14 -0.74
C ASN A 349 3.51 24.10 -1.66
N ASP A 350 3.36 24.27 -2.97
CA ASP A 350 3.96 23.38 -3.97
C ASP A 350 5.50 23.41 -3.87
N SER A 351 6.11 24.59 -3.65
CA SER A 351 7.55 24.71 -3.44
C SER A 351 8.02 24.03 -2.16
N ILE A 352 7.26 24.09 -1.06
CA ILE A 352 7.57 23.38 0.19
C ILE A 352 7.57 21.88 -0.05
N ILE A 353 6.56 21.36 -0.75
CA ILE A 353 6.48 19.91 -1.04
C ILE A 353 7.64 19.48 -1.93
N ASN A 354 7.93 20.22 -3.00
CA ASN A 354 9.03 19.91 -3.91
C ASN A 354 10.38 19.87 -3.18
N TYR A 355 10.64 20.87 -2.34
CA TYR A 355 11.84 20.92 -1.51
C TYR A 355 11.96 19.70 -0.57
N ASN A 356 10.87 19.30 0.09
CA ASN A 356 10.86 18.13 0.95
C ASN A 356 11.08 16.82 0.18
N LEU A 357 10.58 16.72 -1.06
CA LEU A 357 10.83 15.57 -1.93
C LEU A 357 12.28 15.50 -2.40
N ASP A 358 12.90 16.64 -2.72
CA ASP A 358 14.33 16.73 -3.07
C ASP A 358 15.22 16.30 -1.91
N LEU A 359 14.93 16.78 -0.69
CA LEU A 359 15.64 16.35 0.51
C LEU A 359 15.51 14.86 0.75
N LEU A 360 14.29 14.31 0.62
CA LEU A 360 14.04 12.87 0.77
C LEU A 360 14.86 12.08 -0.24
N PHE A 361 14.87 12.49 -1.51
CA PHE A 361 15.62 11.78 -2.55
C PHE A 361 17.12 11.81 -2.27
N LYS A 362 17.67 12.98 -1.96
CA LYS A 362 19.09 13.16 -1.67
C LYS A 362 19.52 12.31 -0.46
N GLU A 363 18.73 12.32 0.60
CA GLU A 363 19.01 11.52 1.81
C GLU A 363 18.98 10.02 1.51
N ARG A 364 17.96 9.59 0.75
CA ARG A 364 17.67 8.19 0.52
C ARG A 364 18.61 7.52 -0.48
N PHE A 365 18.80 8.16 -1.63
CA PHE A 365 19.52 7.56 -2.75
C PHE A 365 20.99 7.99 -2.84
N LYS A 366 21.39 9.08 -2.16
CA LYS A 366 22.76 9.60 -2.13
C LYS A 366 23.36 9.80 -3.54
N CYS A 367 22.54 10.09 -4.54
CA CYS A 367 22.94 10.30 -5.93
C CYS A 367 22.33 11.59 -6.48
N ASN A 368 22.88 12.08 -7.63
CA ASN A 368 22.32 13.24 -8.31
C ASN A 368 21.08 12.84 -9.10
N MET A 369 19.95 13.50 -8.84
CA MET A 369 18.68 13.31 -9.55
C MET A 369 18.80 13.54 -11.05
N ASP A 370 19.65 14.47 -11.50
CA ASP A 370 19.76 14.83 -12.91
C ASP A 370 20.29 13.70 -13.80
N ARG A 371 20.88 12.68 -13.18
CA ARG A 371 21.38 11.48 -13.88
C ARG A 371 20.38 10.33 -13.90
N ILE A 372 19.22 10.51 -13.29
CA ILE A 372 18.20 9.47 -13.13
C ILE A 372 16.99 9.83 -13.99
N PRO A 373 16.42 8.91 -14.78
CA PRO A 373 15.18 9.16 -15.51
C PRO A 373 14.07 9.64 -14.56
N ILE A 374 13.35 10.68 -14.96
CA ILE A 374 12.29 11.25 -14.11
C ILE A 374 11.15 10.26 -13.81
N SER A 375 10.90 9.30 -14.70
CA SER A 375 9.98 8.20 -14.45
C SER A 375 10.42 7.33 -13.28
N SER A 376 11.72 7.06 -13.13
CA SER A 376 12.28 6.27 -12.04
C SER A 376 12.21 7.02 -10.70
N ILE A 377 12.48 8.32 -10.73
CA ILE A 377 12.34 9.20 -9.55
C ILE A 377 10.86 9.25 -9.12
N TYR A 378 9.95 9.39 -10.07
CA TYR A 378 8.51 9.38 -9.83
C TYR A 378 8.06 8.10 -9.13
N GLU A 379 8.47 6.93 -9.64
CA GLU A 379 8.14 5.64 -9.04
C GLU A 379 8.74 5.50 -7.62
N SER A 380 9.97 6.00 -7.40
CA SER A 380 10.60 6.01 -6.07
C SER A 380 9.84 6.90 -5.08
N PHE A 381 9.40 8.07 -5.49
CA PHE A 381 8.56 8.95 -4.66
C PHE A 381 7.22 8.31 -4.33
N GLU A 382 6.59 7.67 -5.31
CA GLU A 382 5.32 6.99 -5.09
C GLU A 382 5.48 5.78 -4.15
N TRP A 383 6.56 5.00 -4.30
CA TRP A 383 6.88 3.90 -3.39
C TRP A 383 7.08 4.38 -1.95
N LEU A 384 7.94 5.41 -1.72
CA LEU A 384 8.22 5.95 -0.38
C LEU A 384 7.04 6.70 0.25
N GLY A 385 6.15 7.24 -0.58
CA GLY A 385 4.99 8.03 -0.19
C GLY A 385 3.70 7.20 -0.19
N ARG A 386 2.89 7.38 -1.23
CA ARG A 386 1.55 6.81 -1.33
C ARG A 386 1.50 5.32 -1.07
N GLN A 387 2.40 4.54 -1.68
CA GLN A 387 2.34 3.09 -1.60
C GLN A 387 2.64 2.60 -0.19
N SER A 388 3.82 2.93 0.36
CA SER A 388 4.25 2.41 1.66
C SER A 388 3.62 3.07 2.88
N LYS A 389 2.98 4.24 2.73
CA LYS A 389 2.34 4.93 3.86
C LYS A 389 0.82 4.82 3.88
N HIS A 390 0.21 4.67 2.71
CA HIS A 390 -1.24 4.71 2.60
C HIS A 390 -1.81 3.41 2.02
N ILE A 391 -1.41 3.00 0.81
CA ILE A 391 -2.01 1.84 0.14
C ILE A 391 -1.75 0.52 0.88
N VAL A 392 -0.52 0.26 1.32
CA VAL A 392 -0.19 -0.96 2.08
C VAL A 392 -0.89 -1.05 3.44
N MET A 393 -1.49 0.05 3.92
CA MET A 393 -2.25 0.01 5.18
C MET A 393 -3.63 -0.66 5.02
N MET A 394 -4.05 -1.05 3.82
CA MET A 394 -5.34 -1.73 3.59
C MET A 394 -5.47 -3.04 4.36
N GLN A 395 -4.40 -3.83 4.50
CA GLN A 395 -4.43 -5.09 5.26
C GLN A 395 -4.74 -4.90 6.75
N ARG A 396 -4.62 -3.67 7.29
CA ARG A 396 -4.95 -3.40 8.69
C ARG A 396 -6.40 -3.71 9.03
N CYS A 397 -7.32 -3.55 8.09
CA CYS A 397 -8.71 -3.91 8.34
C CYS A 397 -8.88 -5.44 8.49
N TYR A 398 -8.09 -6.26 7.78
CA TYR A 398 -8.12 -7.71 7.97
C TYR A 398 -7.60 -8.10 9.35
N GLU A 399 -6.46 -7.53 9.76
CA GLU A 399 -5.89 -7.72 11.09
C GLU A 399 -6.85 -7.33 12.22
N PHE A 400 -7.57 -6.21 12.05
CA PHE A 400 -8.55 -5.74 13.03
C PHE A 400 -9.66 -6.78 13.28
N PHE A 401 -10.08 -7.46 12.22
CA PHE A 401 -11.09 -8.53 12.31
C PHE A 401 -10.52 -9.91 12.62
N GLY A 402 -9.21 -10.01 12.89
CA GLY A 402 -8.54 -11.25 13.28
C GLY A 402 -8.12 -12.15 12.12
N TYR A 403 -8.05 -11.63 10.90
CA TYR A 403 -7.66 -12.38 9.73
C TYR A 403 -6.18 -12.19 9.36
N ASP A 404 -5.55 -13.24 8.89
CA ASP A 404 -4.26 -13.17 8.23
C ASP A 404 -4.40 -12.57 6.82
N TRP A 405 -3.29 -12.10 6.27
CA TRP A 405 -3.25 -11.51 4.95
C TRP A 405 -1.97 -11.83 4.19
N ARG A 406 -2.03 -11.76 2.84
CA ARG A 406 -0.87 -11.85 1.95
C ARG A 406 -0.98 -10.80 0.85
N MET A 407 0.18 -10.25 0.42
CA MET A 407 0.29 -9.27 -0.66
C MET A 407 1.27 -9.76 -1.74
N PRO A 408 0.90 -10.74 -2.57
CA PRO A 408 1.81 -11.38 -3.52
C PRO A 408 2.41 -10.43 -4.56
N LEU A 409 1.71 -9.35 -4.91
CA LEU A 409 2.23 -8.39 -5.89
C LEU A 409 3.32 -7.46 -5.31
N TRP A 410 3.55 -7.54 -3.99
CA TRP A 410 4.67 -6.90 -3.30
C TRP A 410 5.80 -7.87 -2.91
N ASP A 411 5.80 -9.09 -3.45
CA ASP A 411 6.91 -10.02 -3.25
C ASP A 411 8.23 -9.41 -3.76
N ASN A 412 9.32 -9.59 -3.02
CA ASN A 412 10.62 -9.01 -3.36
C ASN A 412 11.07 -9.35 -4.79
N ARG A 413 10.83 -10.58 -5.24
CA ARG A 413 11.18 -11.03 -6.60
C ARG A 413 10.42 -10.27 -7.69
N LEU A 414 9.17 -9.91 -7.40
CA LEU A 414 8.37 -9.13 -8.34
C LEU A 414 8.80 -7.66 -8.37
N MET A 415 9.18 -7.11 -7.21
CA MET A 415 9.79 -5.77 -7.15
C MET A 415 11.10 -5.74 -7.95
N ASP A 416 12.00 -6.70 -7.69
CA ASP A 416 13.29 -6.82 -8.38
C ASP A 416 13.11 -7.01 -9.90
N PHE A 417 12.08 -7.75 -10.33
CA PHE A 417 11.73 -7.89 -11.74
C PHE A 417 11.32 -6.55 -12.35
N TRP A 418 10.37 -5.83 -11.73
CA TRP A 418 9.87 -4.58 -12.29
C TRP A 418 10.88 -3.43 -12.24
N GLU A 419 11.88 -3.47 -11.36
CA GLU A 419 13.01 -2.53 -11.38
C GLU A 419 13.86 -2.66 -12.65
N GLN A 420 13.94 -3.86 -13.22
CA GLN A 420 14.75 -4.15 -14.40
C GLN A 420 13.98 -3.99 -15.72
N VAL A 421 12.64 -3.89 -15.67
CA VAL A 421 11.83 -3.77 -16.89
C VAL A 421 11.95 -2.37 -17.49
N PRO A 422 12.35 -2.23 -18.75
CA PRO A 422 12.41 -0.95 -19.45
C PRO A 422 11.09 -0.18 -19.43
N VAL A 423 11.17 1.16 -19.31
CA VAL A 423 9.98 2.01 -19.16
C VAL A 423 9.00 1.90 -20.33
N GLU A 424 9.48 1.64 -21.54
CA GLU A 424 8.67 1.42 -22.75
C GLU A 424 7.73 0.20 -22.62
N TYR A 425 8.13 -0.84 -21.88
CA TYR A 425 7.31 -2.02 -21.58
C TYR A 425 6.41 -1.80 -20.35
N LYS A 426 6.83 -0.93 -19.44
CA LYS A 426 6.01 -0.53 -18.27
C LYS A 426 4.92 0.46 -18.66
N TYR A 427 5.22 1.42 -19.53
CA TYR A 427 4.28 2.48 -19.92
C TYR A 427 2.93 1.92 -20.36
N LYS A 428 1.85 2.47 -19.77
CA LYS A 428 0.46 1.98 -19.95
C LYS A 428 0.29 0.48 -19.63
N GLN A 429 1.19 -0.10 -18.84
CA GLN A 429 1.18 -1.52 -18.48
C GLN A 429 1.28 -2.45 -19.70
N LYS A 430 2.13 -2.12 -20.67
CA LYS A 430 2.21 -2.85 -21.94
C LYS A 430 2.56 -4.32 -21.71
N LEU A 431 3.70 -4.61 -21.07
CA LEU A 431 4.14 -5.98 -20.76
C LEU A 431 3.14 -6.72 -19.87
N TYR A 432 2.63 -6.05 -18.84
CA TYR A 432 1.65 -6.64 -17.91
C TYR A 432 0.41 -7.15 -18.64
N LYS A 433 -0.20 -6.29 -19.47
CA LYS A 433 -1.38 -6.65 -20.26
C LYS A 433 -1.08 -7.75 -21.28
N TYR A 434 0.07 -7.64 -21.96
CA TYR A 434 0.51 -8.64 -22.92
C TYR A 434 0.58 -10.01 -22.29
N THR A 435 1.29 -10.15 -21.15
CA THR A 435 1.42 -11.43 -20.44
C THR A 435 0.08 -11.98 -19.97
N LEU A 436 -0.78 -11.15 -19.35
CA LEU A 436 -2.08 -11.59 -18.85
C LEU A 436 -2.98 -12.15 -19.96
N ILE A 437 -2.96 -11.53 -21.15
CA ILE A 437 -3.73 -11.99 -22.31
C ILE A 437 -3.09 -13.23 -22.94
N ARG A 438 -1.77 -13.29 -23.02
CA ARG A 438 -1.02 -14.43 -23.55
C ARG A 438 -1.28 -15.70 -22.73
N GLU A 439 -1.08 -15.60 -21.44
CA GLU A 439 -1.24 -16.70 -20.49
C GLU A 439 -2.70 -17.13 -20.30
N ASN A 440 -3.61 -16.18 -20.28
CA ASN A 440 -5.06 -16.39 -20.18
C ASN A 440 -5.48 -17.45 -19.15
N TRP A 441 -4.83 -17.45 -17.98
CA TRP A 441 -5.12 -18.42 -16.92
C TRP A 441 -6.60 -18.40 -16.54
N GLY A 442 -7.19 -19.58 -16.45
CA GLY A 442 -8.62 -19.74 -16.17
C GLY A 442 -9.56 -19.24 -17.27
N LYS A 443 -9.03 -18.85 -18.44
CA LYS A 443 -9.80 -18.31 -19.59
C LYS A 443 -10.60 -17.03 -19.24
N VAL A 444 -10.17 -16.27 -18.23
CA VAL A 444 -10.86 -15.08 -17.74
C VAL A 444 -10.29 -13.77 -18.29
N TRP A 445 -9.25 -13.80 -19.12
CA TRP A 445 -8.60 -12.61 -19.65
C TRP A 445 -9.08 -12.22 -21.05
N LYS A 446 -9.69 -13.17 -21.77
CA LYS A 446 -10.35 -12.93 -23.07
C LYS A 446 -11.85 -13.07 -22.88
N GLY A 447 -12.62 -12.16 -23.43
CA GLY A 447 -14.09 -12.22 -23.38
C GLY A 447 -14.75 -11.67 -22.09
N ILE A 448 -13.98 -11.33 -21.04
CA ILE A 448 -14.49 -10.64 -19.85
C ILE A 448 -13.86 -9.25 -19.79
N ALA A 449 -14.68 -8.21 -19.81
CA ALA A 449 -14.21 -6.83 -19.79
C ALA A 449 -13.29 -6.52 -18.60
N ILE A 450 -12.31 -5.63 -18.81
CA ILE A 450 -11.40 -5.12 -17.78
C ILE A 450 -11.76 -3.66 -17.55
N ASN A 451 -12.06 -3.31 -16.30
CA ASN A 451 -12.45 -1.96 -15.88
C ASN A 451 -13.50 -1.31 -16.82
N PRO A 452 -14.64 -1.98 -17.09
CA PRO A 452 -15.68 -1.34 -17.87
C PRO A 452 -16.21 -0.10 -17.14
N LYS A 453 -16.73 0.86 -17.90
CA LYS A 453 -17.37 2.03 -17.29
C LYS A 453 -18.61 1.59 -16.52
N ASP A 454 -18.76 2.08 -15.30
CA ASP A 454 -19.96 1.83 -14.51
C ASP A 454 -21.20 2.39 -15.17
N ASN A 455 -22.32 1.65 -15.05
CA ASN A 455 -23.62 2.15 -15.41
C ASN A 455 -24.04 3.25 -14.41
N ARG A 456 -24.00 4.48 -14.85
CA ARG A 456 -24.35 5.66 -14.03
C ARG A 456 -25.86 5.84 -13.97
N PRO A 457 -26.42 6.36 -12.86
CA PRO A 457 -27.85 6.66 -12.77
C PRO A 457 -28.27 7.62 -13.88
N THR A 458 -29.17 7.17 -14.76
CA THR A 458 -29.59 7.90 -15.95
C THR A 458 -30.14 9.32 -15.67
N PRO A 459 -30.98 9.56 -14.62
CA PRO A 459 -31.52 10.90 -14.34
C PRO A 459 -30.40 11.92 -14.03
N ILE A 460 -29.39 11.51 -13.24
CA ILE A 460 -28.27 12.40 -12.87
C ILE A 460 -27.38 12.67 -14.09
N VAL A 461 -27.20 11.69 -14.96
CA VAL A 461 -26.43 11.86 -16.20
C VAL A 461 -27.13 12.85 -17.13
N ILE A 462 -28.44 12.77 -17.27
CA ILE A 462 -29.24 13.71 -18.08
C ILE A 462 -29.13 15.11 -17.50
N LEU A 463 -29.35 15.27 -16.21
CA LEU A 463 -29.23 16.56 -15.51
C LEU A 463 -27.83 17.17 -15.67
N ARG A 464 -26.78 16.35 -15.50
CA ARG A 464 -25.40 16.77 -15.71
C ARG A 464 -25.14 17.23 -17.15
N PHE A 465 -25.72 16.54 -18.13
CA PHE A 465 -25.57 16.90 -19.53
C PHE A 465 -26.22 18.25 -19.84
N PHE A 466 -27.42 18.51 -19.28
CA PHE A 466 -28.10 19.78 -19.38
C PHE A 466 -27.26 20.93 -18.79
N PHE A 467 -26.78 20.79 -17.55
CA PHE A 467 -25.93 21.81 -16.96
C PHE A 467 -24.62 22.01 -17.72
N LYS A 468 -24.02 20.92 -18.24
CA LYS A 468 -22.82 21.03 -19.06
C LYS A 468 -23.07 21.86 -20.33
N ALA A 469 -24.22 21.72 -20.98
CA ALA A 469 -24.60 22.54 -22.13
C ALA A 469 -24.71 24.02 -21.77
N VAL A 470 -25.33 24.35 -20.64
CA VAL A 470 -25.35 25.74 -20.13
C VAL A 470 -23.95 26.30 -19.88
N PHE A 471 -23.06 25.49 -19.34
CA PHE A 471 -21.67 25.92 -19.06
C PHE A 471 -20.77 26.03 -20.31
N LEU A 472 -21.21 25.60 -21.48
CA LEU A 472 -20.52 25.89 -22.75
C LEU A 472 -20.39 27.41 -22.98
N PHE A 473 -21.38 28.19 -22.52
CA PHE A 473 -21.40 29.65 -22.61
C PHE A 473 -20.69 30.34 -21.42
N ILE A 474 -20.53 29.64 -20.29
CA ILE A 474 -20.00 30.21 -19.03
C ILE A 474 -18.47 29.93 -18.87
N GLY A 475 -17.99 28.89 -19.57
CA GLY A 475 -16.59 28.53 -19.62
C GLY A 475 -16.21 27.25 -18.88
N ARG A 476 -15.25 26.52 -19.46
CA ARG A 476 -14.83 25.18 -19.04
C ARG A 476 -14.34 25.09 -17.59
N LYS A 477 -13.59 26.10 -17.10
CA LYS A 477 -13.09 26.14 -15.71
C LYS A 477 -14.23 26.20 -14.70
N LYS A 478 -15.27 27.00 -15.00
CA LYS A 478 -16.45 27.14 -14.14
C LYS A 478 -17.29 25.85 -14.14
N TRP A 479 -17.38 25.19 -15.32
CA TRP A 479 -18.01 23.87 -15.42
C TRP A 479 -17.35 22.85 -14.49
N HIS A 480 -16.03 22.71 -14.54
CA HIS A 480 -15.34 21.73 -13.69
C HIS A 480 -15.57 21.99 -12.20
N LYS A 481 -15.56 23.26 -11.75
CA LYS A 481 -15.88 23.60 -10.35
C LYS A 481 -17.31 23.20 -9.97
N PHE A 482 -18.25 23.42 -10.86
CA PHE A 482 -19.67 23.07 -10.65
C PHE A 482 -19.86 21.55 -10.68
N ASP A 483 -19.27 20.87 -11.63
CA ASP A 483 -19.32 19.40 -11.77
C ASP A 483 -18.72 18.71 -10.53
N ASP A 484 -17.55 19.16 -10.09
CA ASP A 484 -16.88 18.65 -8.87
C ASP A 484 -17.76 18.85 -7.62
N LYS A 485 -18.46 19.97 -7.51
CA LYS A 485 -19.29 20.31 -6.33
C LYS A 485 -20.61 19.53 -6.28
N TYR A 486 -21.29 19.37 -7.42
CA TYR A 486 -22.68 18.90 -7.45
C TYR A 486 -22.89 17.53 -8.07
N PHE A 487 -21.99 17.07 -8.96
CA PHE A 487 -22.17 15.83 -9.69
C PHE A 487 -21.13 14.77 -9.38
N LYS A 488 -19.87 15.14 -9.15
CA LYS A 488 -18.77 14.20 -8.95
C LYS A 488 -19.10 13.19 -7.85
N TYR A 489 -19.66 13.67 -6.75
CA TYR A 489 -20.04 12.83 -5.63
C TYR A 489 -21.04 11.70 -6.02
N PHE A 490 -22.07 12.02 -6.81
CA PHE A 490 -23.10 11.05 -7.20
C PHE A 490 -22.70 10.18 -8.39
N LEU A 491 -21.71 10.60 -9.15
CA LEU A 491 -21.25 9.93 -10.36
C LEU A 491 -19.96 9.18 -10.17
N SER A 492 -19.27 9.41 -9.05
CA SER A 492 -18.07 8.69 -8.70
C SER A 492 -18.41 7.25 -8.30
N PRO A 493 -17.54 6.28 -8.64
CA PRO A 493 -17.62 4.93 -8.11
C PRO A 493 -17.56 4.95 -6.58
N THR A 494 -18.08 3.92 -5.93
CA THR A 494 -18.10 3.81 -4.46
C THR A 494 -16.74 3.94 -3.80
N ASN A 495 -15.68 3.62 -4.52
CA ASN A 495 -14.31 3.82 -4.06
C ASN A 495 -13.96 5.30 -3.82
N ASP A 496 -14.58 6.23 -4.59
CA ASP A 496 -14.37 7.67 -4.38
C ASP A 496 -15.21 8.22 -3.21
N TYR A 497 -16.36 7.60 -2.86
CA TYR A 497 -17.11 7.99 -1.64
C TYR A 497 -16.28 7.81 -0.39
N PHE A 498 -15.43 6.83 -0.38
CA PHE A 498 -14.54 6.48 0.67
C PHE A 498 -13.58 7.64 1.01
N MET A 499 -12.86 8.20 0.05
CA MET A 499 -11.92 9.31 0.28
C MET A 499 -12.64 10.64 0.51
N LEU A 500 -13.61 10.96 -0.34
CA LEU A 500 -14.39 12.21 -0.22
C LEU A 500 -15.23 12.24 1.06
N GLY A 501 -15.83 11.10 1.45
CA GLY A 501 -16.60 10.99 2.67
C GLY A 501 -15.74 11.16 3.92
N TYR A 502 -14.54 10.57 3.95
CA TYR A 502 -13.64 10.71 5.10
C TYR A 502 -13.34 12.17 5.41
N PHE A 503 -12.90 12.95 4.44
CA PHE A 503 -12.59 14.37 4.64
C PHE A 503 -13.83 15.20 5.00
N GLN A 504 -14.96 14.93 4.38
CA GLN A 504 -16.20 15.64 4.70
C GLN A 504 -16.72 15.30 6.10
N TRP A 505 -16.71 14.01 6.46
CA TRP A 505 -17.26 13.56 7.75
C TRP A 505 -16.34 13.86 8.93
N THR A 506 -15.03 14.00 8.72
CA THR A 506 -14.10 14.47 9.77
C THR A 506 -14.21 15.97 10.03
N LEU A 507 -14.73 16.77 9.08
CA LEU A 507 -14.97 18.19 9.28
C LEU A 507 -16.33 18.45 9.96
N ASP A 508 -17.27 17.51 9.84
CA ASP A 508 -18.61 17.59 10.44
C ASP A 508 -18.64 17.03 11.88
N SER A 509 -17.54 16.47 12.36
CA SER A 509 -17.36 15.90 13.73
C SER A 509 -16.47 16.77 14.59
#